data_f4b6d1df0a76cc2e996ce2d6607f52a8
#
_entry.id   f4b6d1df0a76cc2e996ce2d6607f52a8
#
_cell.length_a   1.000
_cell.length_b   1.000
_cell.length_c   1.000
_cell.angle_alpha   90.00
_cell.angle_beta   90.00
_cell.angle_gamma   90.00
#
_symmetry.space_group_name_H-M   'P 1'
#
loop_
_entity.id
_entity.type
_entity.pdbx_description
1 polymer ?
#
loop_
_entity_poly.entity_id
_entity_poly.type
_entity_poly.pdbx_seq_one_letter_code
_entity_poly.pdbx_strand_id
1 'polypeptide(L)'
;MKHILLAACAVAILSGCGSQGKQAAPTENPFLSEYTTPFQVPPFDQIKMEHYKPAFLQGMEEQQKEIDAIVNNPEPATFQNTIAALDQSGALLRKVSTVFYGLKSANTNDEMDALSRELSPLQSKHSDDIALNEKLFARIKAVYENPGDLDKEQKKLLEETYKDFVRGGANLDAESQKKLRELNSEISMLQLTFGQNMQKETNAFQLIVNKEEDLAGLPQNLIASAAETAKEAGMEGKWIFTLHNPSVMPFLQYADNRDLREKIFKGYINRGNNGNEYDNKEVVRKLLKARLEKAKLMGYENYASFALEERMAKTPDAVYKLLDQIWTPTLSKAKEELADINAEIKKDGKTFTAEGWDWRYYADRAKKAKFDLDENQVRPYLKLENVRDGVFYVANKLYGITFTQLEIGRASCRERV
;
A
#
# COMPACT_ATOMS: atom_id res chain seq x y z
N MET A 1 14.49 -53.80 -74.70
CA MET A 1 13.66 -53.21 -75.82
C MET A 1 12.76 -52.12 -75.23
N LYS A 2 12.86 -50.95 -75.89
CA LYS A 2 11.88 -49.83 -75.88
C LYS A 2 11.77 -49.00 -74.52
N HIS A 3 12.50 -47.92 -74.41
CA HIS A 3 12.20 -46.50 -74.67
C HIS A 3 10.78 -46.06 -74.29
N ILE A 4 10.74 -44.95 -73.48
CA ILE A 4 9.84 -43.75 -73.66
C ILE A 4 10.18 -42.82 -72.48
N LEU A 5 10.93 -41.81 -72.74
CA LEU A 5 10.66 -40.39 -72.94
C LEU A 5 10.07 -39.63 -71.71
N LEU A 6 10.90 -38.71 -71.22
CA LEU A 6 10.61 -37.58 -70.33
C LEU A 6 9.53 -36.64 -70.92
N ALA A 7 8.66 -36.14 -70.07
CA ALA A 7 7.98 -34.85 -70.25
C ALA A 7 8.13 -34.04 -68.98
N ALA A 8 8.92 -33.01 -69.07
CA ALA A 8 9.10 -32.00 -68.01
C ALA A 8 7.92 -31.03 -68.10
N CYS A 9 7.11 -30.95 -67.04
CA CYS A 9 6.18 -29.83 -66.80
C CYS A 9 6.78 -28.91 -65.74
N ALA A 10 7.26 -27.76 -66.20
CA ALA A 10 7.66 -26.66 -65.33
C ALA A 10 6.40 -25.98 -64.75
N VAL A 11 6.18 -26.10 -63.45
CA VAL A 11 5.17 -25.29 -62.71
C VAL A 11 5.92 -24.15 -62.08
N ALA A 12 5.70 -22.95 -62.58
CA ALA A 12 6.15 -21.72 -61.99
C ALA A 12 5.36 -21.46 -60.69
N ILE A 13 6.01 -21.61 -59.54
CA ILE A 13 5.44 -21.20 -58.24
C ILE A 13 5.73 -19.72 -58.09
N LEU A 14 4.67 -18.90 -58.19
CA LEU A 14 4.67 -17.50 -57.79
C LEU A 14 4.81 -17.43 -56.27
N SER A 15 5.98 -17.11 -55.80
CA SER A 15 6.26 -16.79 -54.39
C SER A 15 5.62 -15.43 -54.08
N GLY A 16 4.42 -15.43 -53.53
CA GLY A 16 3.84 -14.27 -52.86
C GLY A 16 4.59 -14.03 -51.55
N CYS A 17 5.39 -12.97 -51.50
CA CYS A 17 5.92 -12.44 -50.23
C CYS A 17 4.73 -11.87 -49.40
N GLY A 18 4.05 -12.74 -48.66
CA GLY A 18 3.28 -12.32 -47.50
C GLY A 18 4.25 -12.01 -46.38
N SER A 19 4.35 -10.75 -45.97
CA SER A 19 5.02 -10.36 -44.73
C SER A 19 4.25 -10.95 -43.55
N GLN A 20 4.58 -12.19 -43.17
CA GLN A 20 4.22 -12.67 -41.84
C GLN A 20 4.92 -11.76 -40.82
N GLY A 21 4.16 -10.88 -40.19
CA GLY A 21 4.61 -10.23 -38.98
C GLY A 21 5.16 -11.31 -38.05
N LYS A 22 6.42 -11.21 -37.70
CA LYS A 22 7.01 -12.04 -36.65
C LYS A 22 6.16 -11.80 -35.42
N GLN A 23 5.27 -12.74 -35.08
CA GLN A 23 4.79 -12.85 -33.70
C GLN A 23 6.06 -13.01 -32.87
N ALA A 24 6.34 -12.00 -32.04
CA ALA A 24 7.37 -12.12 -31.02
C ALA A 24 7.09 -13.39 -30.23
N ALA A 25 8.08 -14.24 -30.06
CA ALA A 25 7.99 -15.38 -29.16
C ALA A 25 7.42 -14.88 -27.82
N PRO A 26 6.52 -15.65 -27.16
CA PRO A 26 6.02 -15.25 -25.85
C PRO A 26 7.22 -14.92 -24.97
N THR A 27 7.31 -13.68 -24.53
CA THR A 27 8.37 -13.29 -23.58
C THR A 27 8.17 -14.13 -22.33
N GLU A 28 9.17 -14.95 -21.99
CA GLU A 28 9.10 -15.79 -20.80
C GLU A 28 8.77 -14.92 -19.57
N ASN A 29 7.74 -15.31 -18.82
CA ASN A 29 7.29 -14.49 -17.69
C ASN A 29 8.36 -14.51 -16.58
N PRO A 30 9.00 -13.38 -16.23
CA PRO A 30 10.11 -13.34 -15.28
C PRO A 30 9.76 -13.86 -13.88
N PHE A 31 8.48 -13.87 -13.50
CA PHE A 31 8.06 -14.41 -12.21
C PHE A 31 8.17 -15.93 -12.11
N LEU A 32 8.13 -16.64 -13.24
CA LEU A 32 8.08 -18.11 -13.29
C LEU A 32 9.47 -18.77 -13.27
N SER A 33 10.53 -17.99 -13.30
CA SER A 33 11.90 -18.45 -13.19
C SER A 33 12.61 -17.85 -11.98
N GLU A 34 13.73 -18.43 -11.57
CA GLU A 34 14.60 -17.82 -10.57
C GLU A 34 15.21 -16.52 -11.12
N TYR A 35 15.34 -15.52 -10.27
CA TYR A 35 16.00 -14.29 -10.68
C TYR A 35 17.51 -14.48 -10.74
N THR A 36 18.08 -14.24 -11.91
CA THR A 36 19.54 -14.32 -12.16
C THR A 36 20.26 -12.99 -11.89
N THR A 37 19.52 -11.97 -11.54
CA THR A 37 20.02 -10.65 -11.13
C THR A 37 20.86 -10.75 -9.85
N PRO A 38 21.84 -9.87 -9.66
CA PRO A 38 22.58 -9.82 -8.40
C PRO A 38 21.66 -9.73 -7.20
N PHE A 39 21.94 -10.53 -6.16
CA PHE A 39 21.12 -10.66 -4.93
C PHE A 39 19.65 -11.03 -5.17
N GLN A 40 19.34 -11.62 -6.33
CA GLN A 40 17.98 -12.02 -6.70
C GLN A 40 16.95 -10.86 -6.63
N VAL A 41 17.40 -9.64 -6.94
CA VAL A 41 16.50 -8.48 -7.07
C VAL A 41 15.56 -8.73 -8.25
N PRO A 42 14.25 -8.45 -8.14
CA PRO A 42 13.33 -8.59 -9.26
C PRO A 42 13.82 -7.83 -10.51
N PRO A 43 13.82 -8.44 -11.70
CA PRO A 43 14.25 -7.78 -12.93
C PRO A 43 13.18 -6.79 -13.42
N PHE A 44 13.09 -5.64 -12.76
CA PHE A 44 12.04 -4.63 -12.99
C PHE A 44 12.00 -4.09 -14.42
N ASP A 45 13.12 -4.09 -15.12
CA ASP A 45 13.25 -3.73 -16.54
C ASP A 45 12.56 -4.73 -17.48
N GLN A 46 12.38 -5.98 -17.05
CA GLN A 46 11.77 -7.05 -17.82
C GLN A 46 10.31 -7.33 -17.39
N ILE A 47 9.92 -6.94 -16.18
CA ILE A 47 8.58 -7.14 -15.65
C ILE A 47 7.61 -6.14 -16.29
N LYS A 48 6.53 -6.65 -16.91
CA LYS A 48 5.47 -5.88 -17.55
C LYS A 48 4.12 -6.20 -16.94
N MET A 49 3.12 -5.34 -17.18
CA MET A 49 1.76 -5.53 -16.66
C MET A 49 1.16 -6.89 -17.05
N GLU A 50 1.39 -7.34 -18.29
CA GLU A 50 0.90 -8.63 -18.82
C GLU A 50 1.42 -9.85 -18.04
N HIS A 51 2.53 -9.72 -17.29
CA HIS A 51 3.14 -10.81 -16.53
C HIS A 51 2.45 -11.08 -15.18
N TYR A 52 1.80 -10.07 -14.59
CA TYR A 52 1.26 -10.18 -13.23
C TYR A 52 0.09 -11.17 -13.13
N LYS A 53 -0.96 -11.00 -13.93
CA LYS A 53 -2.17 -11.84 -13.82
C LYS A 53 -1.86 -13.33 -14.01
N PRO A 54 -1.13 -13.77 -15.05
CA PRO A 54 -0.75 -15.17 -15.19
C PRO A 54 0.05 -15.70 -14.01
N ALA A 55 1.01 -14.91 -13.49
CA ALA A 55 1.82 -15.32 -12.34
C ALA A 55 1.02 -15.42 -11.04
N PHE A 56 0.04 -14.53 -10.80
CA PHE A 56 -0.89 -14.64 -9.68
C PHE A 56 -1.74 -15.91 -9.76
N LEU A 57 -2.32 -16.18 -10.94
CA LEU A 57 -3.17 -17.37 -11.12
C LEU A 57 -2.36 -18.66 -10.94
N GLN A 58 -1.18 -18.73 -11.54
CA GLN A 58 -0.27 -19.87 -11.38
C GLN A 58 0.19 -20.01 -9.94
N GLY A 59 0.55 -18.90 -9.26
CA GLY A 59 0.98 -18.93 -7.87
C GLY A 59 -0.12 -19.44 -6.91
N MET A 60 -1.40 -19.09 -7.16
CA MET A 60 -2.52 -19.65 -6.41
C MET A 60 -2.72 -21.15 -6.71
N GLU A 61 -2.59 -21.56 -7.97
CA GLU A 61 -2.69 -22.98 -8.33
C GLU A 61 -1.57 -23.84 -7.73
N GLU A 62 -0.33 -23.35 -7.77
CA GLU A 62 0.81 -24.04 -7.15
C GLU A 62 0.64 -24.16 -5.63
N GLN A 63 0.27 -23.07 -4.97
CA GLN A 63 -0.01 -23.13 -3.52
C GLN A 63 -1.14 -24.12 -3.20
N GLN A 64 -2.21 -24.17 -4.00
CA GLN A 64 -3.27 -25.15 -3.79
C GLN A 64 -2.75 -26.59 -3.89
N LYS A 65 -1.87 -26.89 -4.85
CA LYS A 65 -1.23 -28.22 -4.96
C LYS A 65 -0.36 -28.56 -3.75
N GLU A 66 0.37 -27.56 -3.23
CA GLU A 66 1.16 -27.72 -2.00
C GLU A 66 0.26 -28.00 -0.78
N ILE A 67 -0.86 -27.28 -0.64
CA ILE A 67 -1.87 -27.52 0.39
C ILE A 67 -2.47 -28.92 0.24
N ASP A 68 -2.82 -29.32 -0.97
CA ASP A 68 -3.36 -30.66 -1.24
C ASP A 68 -2.35 -31.77 -0.89
N ALA A 69 -1.07 -31.55 -1.12
CA ALA A 69 -0.02 -32.47 -0.71
C ALA A 69 0.09 -32.60 0.83
N ILE A 70 -0.05 -31.50 1.57
CA ILE A 70 -0.09 -31.53 3.03
C ILE A 70 -1.32 -32.31 3.50
N VAL A 71 -2.50 -32.00 2.96
CA VAL A 71 -3.77 -32.59 3.36
C VAL A 71 -3.85 -34.09 3.08
N ASN A 72 -3.30 -34.53 1.96
CA ASN A 72 -3.33 -35.92 1.52
C ASN A 72 -2.09 -36.74 1.95
N ASN A 73 -1.20 -36.15 2.75
CA ASN A 73 -0.04 -36.88 3.27
C ASN A 73 -0.51 -38.06 4.17
N PRO A 74 -0.16 -39.30 3.84
CA PRO A 74 -0.61 -40.47 4.59
C PRO A 74 0.05 -40.60 5.98
N GLU A 75 1.16 -39.93 6.21
CA GLU A 75 1.87 -39.94 7.48
C GLU A 75 1.12 -39.16 8.56
N PRO A 76 1.26 -39.53 9.83
CA PRO A 76 0.74 -38.73 10.94
C PRO A 76 1.19 -37.27 10.84
N ALA A 77 0.32 -36.36 11.26
CA ALA A 77 0.64 -34.93 11.23
C ALA A 77 1.79 -34.61 12.21
N THR A 78 2.82 -33.94 11.72
CA THR A 78 3.96 -33.45 12.49
C THR A 78 4.20 -31.97 12.22
N PHE A 79 4.99 -31.35 13.07
CA PHE A 79 5.41 -29.96 12.82
C PHE A 79 6.00 -29.81 11.40
N GLN A 80 6.90 -30.72 11.01
CA GLN A 80 7.61 -30.61 9.73
C GLN A 80 6.70 -30.80 8.51
N ASN A 81 5.85 -31.86 8.51
CA ASN A 81 5.02 -32.19 7.34
C ASN A 81 3.69 -31.44 7.30
N THR A 82 3.43 -30.57 8.28
CA THR A 82 2.18 -29.79 8.33
C THR A 82 2.45 -28.30 8.54
N ILE A 83 3.08 -27.89 9.64
CA ILE A 83 3.26 -26.48 9.99
C ILE A 83 4.36 -25.84 9.14
N ALA A 84 5.54 -26.44 9.10
CA ALA A 84 6.66 -25.93 8.30
C ALA A 84 6.36 -26.02 6.79
N ALA A 85 5.69 -27.11 6.35
CA ALA A 85 5.27 -27.23 4.96
C ALA A 85 4.24 -26.15 4.56
N LEU A 86 3.30 -25.82 5.44
CA LEU A 86 2.33 -24.74 5.23
C LEU A 86 3.01 -23.36 5.17
N ASP A 87 3.93 -23.08 6.10
CA ASP A 87 4.68 -21.81 6.15
C ASP A 87 5.52 -21.57 4.87
N GLN A 88 6.07 -22.65 4.31
CA GLN A 88 6.85 -22.59 3.06
C GLN A 88 5.98 -22.50 1.81
N SER A 89 4.70 -22.83 1.88
CA SER A 89 3.79 -22.85 0.73
C SER A 89 3.59 -21.47 0.10
N GLY A 90 3.22 -21.42 -1.18
CA GLY A 90 2.86 -20.22 -1.90
C GLY A 90 4.04 -19.30 -2.23
N ALA A 91 5.22 -19.84 -2.46
CA ALA A 91 6.42 -19.07 -2.76
C ALA A 91 6.26 -18.18 -4.01
N LEU A 92 5.68 -18.70 -5.10
CA LEU A 92 5.43 -17.93 -6.31
C LEU A 92 4.37 -16.84 -6.07
N LEU A 93 3.28 -17.16 -5.38
CA LEU A 93 2.24 -16.18 -5.07
C LEU A 93 2.79 -15.04 -4.21
N ARG A 94 3.61 -15.34 -3.22
CA ARG A 94 4.31 -14.36 -2.37
C ARG A 94 5.26 -13.49 -3.20
N LYS A 95 6.04 -14.10 -4.10
CA LYS A 95 6.98 -13.41 -5.00
C LYS A 95 6.27 -12.38 -5.87
N VAL A 96 5.23 -12.76 -6.59
CA VAL A 96 4.49 -11.83 -7.47
C VAL A 96 3.72 -10.78 -6.68
N SER A 97 3.08 -11.15 -5.56
CA SER A 97 2.32 -10.23 -4.70
C SER A 97 3.21 -9.14 -4.11
N THR A 98 4.40 -9.50 -3.62
CA THR A 98 5.34 -8.53 -3.05
C THR A 98 5.75 -7.48 -4.08
N VAL A 99 6.08 -7.89 -5.31
CA VAL A 99 6.46 -6.96 -6.37
C VAL A 99 5.28 -6.09 -6.79
N PHE A 100 4.13 -6.71 -7.08
CA PHE A 100 2.94 -5.98 -7.54
C PHE A 100 2.45 -4.94 -6.53
N TYR A 101 2.20 -5.35 -5.29
CA TYR A 101 1.68 -4.44 -4.27
C TYR A 101 2.73 -3.44 -3.77
N GLY A 102 4.02 -3.81 -3.81
CA GLY A 102 5.11 -2.87 -3.57
C GLY A 102 5.12 -1.73 -4.58
N LEU A 103 5.08 -2.06 -5.87
CA LEU A 103 5.01 -1.06 -6.94
C LEU A 103 3.71 -0.26 -6.89
N LYS A 104 2.58 -0.94 -6.70
CA LYS A 104 1.27 -0.29 -6.60
C LYS A 104 1.22 0.74 -5.47
N SER A 105 1.82 0.47 -4.33
CA SER A 105 1.84 1.42 -3.21
C SER A 105 2.73 2.64 -3.46
N ALA A 106 3.76 2.51 -4.29
CA ALA A 106 4.72 3.57 -4.58
C ALA A 106 4.35 4.38 -5.83
N ASN A 107 3.87 3.72 -6.89
CA ASN A 107 3.62 4.35 -8.20
C ASN A 107 2.54 3.57 -8.97
N THR A 108 1.28 3.67 -8.54
CA THR A 108 0.15 3.01 -9.22
C THR A 108 -0.29 3.77 -10.48
N ASN A 109 -1.04 3.05 -11.31
CA ASN A 109 -1.74 3.57 -12.47
C ASN A 109 -3.11 2.88 -12.63
N ASP A 110 -3.93 3.34 -13.59
CA ASP A 110 -5.28 2.80 -13.81
C ASP A 110 -5.27 1.30 -14.16
N GLU A 111 -4.25 0.82 -14.88
CA GLU A 111 -4.12 -0.58 -15.25
C GLU A 111 -3.83 -1.47 -14.02
N MET A 112 -2.92 -1.02 -13.13
CA MET A 112 -2.67 -1.69 -11.85
C MET A 112 -3.90 -1.68 -10.95
N ASP A 113 -4.64 -0.58 -10.94
CA ASP A 113 -5.87 -0.46 -10.15
C ASP A 113 -6.97 -1.38 -10.67
N ALA A 114 -7.13 -1.49 -12.00
CA ALA A 114 -8.07 -2.44 -12.63
C ALA A 114 -7.69 -3.89 -12.32
N LEU A 115 -6.41 -4.24 -12.46
CA LEU A 115 -5.92 -5.58 -12.12
C LEU A 115 -6.12 -5.90 -10.63
N SER A 116 -5.89 -4.93 -9.74
CA SER A 116 -6.17 -5.12 -8.30
C SER A 116 -7.63 -5.44 -8.01
N ARG A 117 -8.57 -4.81 -8.74
CA ARG A 117 -10.01 -5.10 -8.60
C ARG A 117 -10.35 -6.52 -9.07
N GLU A 118 -9.71 -6.98 -10.12
CA GLU A 118 -9.89 -8.32 -10.64
C GLU A 118 -9.29 -9.38 -9.70
N LEU A 119 -8.09 -9.15 -9.19
CA LEU A 119 -7.38 -10.10 -8.32
C LEU A 119 -7.97 -10.19 -6.90
N SER A 120 -8.52 -9.10 -6.37
CA SER A 120 -8.97 -9.04 -4.96
C SER A 120 -9.97 -10.17 -4.60
N PRO A 121 -11.05 -10.42 -5.35
CA PRO A 121 -11.97 -11.52 -5.03
C PRO A 121 -11.33 -12.90 -5.21
N LEU A 122 -10.41 -13.06 -6.17
CA LEU A 122 -9.70 -14.33 -6.39
C LEU A 122 -8.77 -14.65 -5.23
N GLN A 123 -8.01 -13.67 -4.77
CA GLN A 123 -7.12 -13.81 -3.62
C GLN A 123 -7.89 -14.03 -2.31
N SER A 124 -9.02 -13.31 -2.12
CA SER A 124 -9.89 -13.54 -0.96
C SER A 124 -10.43 -14.96 -0.94
N LYS A 125 -10.94 -15.43 -2.09
CA LYS A 125 -11.41 -16.82 -2.22
C LYS A 125 -10.31 -17.84 -1.94
N HIS A 126 -9.12 -17.65 -2.53
CA HIS A 126 -7.97 -18.54 -2.33
C HIS A 126 -7.53 -18.60 -0.86
N SER A 127 -7.45 -17.45 -0.21
CA SER A 127 -7.15 -17.39 1.24
C SER A 127 -8.19 -18.12 2.08
N ASP A 128 -9.48 -17.93 1.76
CA ASP A 128 -10.56 -18.62 2.45
C ASP A 128 -10.57 -20.14 2.17
N ASP A 129 -10.20 -20.56 0.95
CA ASP A 129 -10.10 -21.99 0.61
C ASP A 129 -9.03 -22.70 1.43
N ILE A 130 -7.96 -22.01 1.81
CA ILE A 130 -6.92 -22.52 2.71
C ILE A 130 -7.38 -22.44 4.17
N ALA A 131 -7.82 -21.26 4.64
CA ALA A 131 -8.15 -21.02 6.05
C ALA A 131 -9.36 -21.85 6.53
N LEU A 132 -10.28 -22.17 5.64
CA LEU A 132 -11.49 -22.96 5.94
C LEU A 132 -11.38 -24.42 5.48
N ASN A 133 -10.17 -24.91 5.18
CA ASN A 133 -9.97 -26.31 4.81
C ASN A 133 -9.98 -27.18 6.06
N GLU A 134 -11.08 -27.93 6.25
CA GLU A 134 -11.30 -28.78 7.41
C GLU A 134 -10.20 -29.83 7.62
N LYS A 135 -9.72 -30.45 6.53
CA LYS A 135 -8.69 -31.48 6.60
C LYS A 135 -7.33 -30.89 6.99
N LEU A 136 -7.00 -29.71 6.44
CA LEU A 136 -5.79 -28.99 6.80
C LEU A 136 -5.84 -28.59 8.28
N PHE A 137 -6.96 -28.02 8.72
CA PHE A 137 -7.13 -27.63 10.11
C PHE A 137 -7.07 -28.82 11.07
N ALA A 138 -7.64 -29.97 10.70
CA ALA A 138 -7.52 -31.20 11.50
C ALA A 138 -6.06 -31.63 11.70
N ARG A 139 -5.21 -31.52 10.68
CA ARG A 139 -3.78 -31.78 10.78
C ARG A 139 -3.06 -30.76 11.68
N ILE A 140 -3.34 -29.46 11.50
CA ILE A 140 -2.79 -28.40 12.34
C ILE A 140 -3.16 -28.61 13.79
N LYS A 141 -4.43 -28.92 14.08
CA LYS A 141 -4.94 -29.21 15.42
C LYS A 141 -4.26 -30.42 16.04
N ALA A 142 -4.06 -31.50 15.29
CA ALA A 142 -3.37 -32.70 15.77
C ALA A 142 -1.92 -32.38 16.19
N VAL A 143 -1.20 -31.55 15.44
CA VAL A 143 0.15 -31.08 15.82
C VAL A 143 0.09 -30.18 17.04
N TYR A 144 -0.91 -29.28 17.13
CA TYR A 144 -1.06 -28.35 18.25
C TYR A 144 -1.34 -29.11 19.57
N GLU A 145 -2.17 -30.11 19.53
CA GLU A 145 -2.49 -30.97 20.69
C GLU A 145 -1.34 -31.91 21.10
N ASN A 146 -0.48 -32.29 20.15
CA ASN A 146 0.65 -33.20 20.38
C ASN A 146 1.93 -32.67 19.68
N PRO A 147 2.51 -31.56 20.16
CA PRO A 147 3.55 -30.84 19.44
C PRO A 147 4.90 -31.57 19.37
N GLY A 148 5.14 -32.55 20.25
CA GLY A 148 6.44 -33.19 20.41
C GLY A 148 7.49 -32.24 20.99
N ASP A 149 8.75 -32.54 20.70
CA ASP A 149 9.88 -31.69 21.14
C ASP A 149 10.16 -30.60 20.10
N LEU A 150 9.73 -29.35 20.37
CA LEU A 150 9.89 -28.19 19.53
C LEU A 150 10.73 -27.12 20.25
N ASP A 151 11.55 -26.41 19.50
CA ASP A 151 12.22 -25.21 20.01
C ASP A 151 11.25 -24.03 20.20
N LYS A 152 11.76 -22.88 20.67
CA LYS A 152 10.91 -21.70 20.97
C LYS A 152 10.27 -21.09 19.73
N GLU A 153 10.97 -21.06 18.62
CA GLU A 153 10.51 -20.48 17.36
C GLU A 153 9.44 -21.37 16.74
N GLN A 154 9.68 -22.68 16.72
CA GLN A 154 8.75 -23.67 16.23
C GLN A 154 7.44 -23.68 17.05
N LYS A 155 7.54 -23.61 18.39
CA LYS A 155 6.38 -23.47 19.27
C LYS A 155 5.57 -22.23 18.95
N LYS A 156 6.27 -21.11 18.74
CA LYS A 156 5.60 -19.85 18.40
C LYS A 156 4.90 -19.92 17.05
N LEU A 157 5.56 -20.44 16.02
CA LEU A 157 4.96 -20.64 14.70
C LEU A 157 3.72 -21.52 14.77
N LEU A 158 3.77 -22.63 15.51
CA LEU A 158 2.62 -23.53 15.72
C LEU A 158 1.45 -22.82 16.40
N GLU A 159 1.71 -22.08 17.49
CA GLU A 159 0.70 -21.30 18.20
C GLU A 159 0.02 -20.26 17.28
N GLU A 160 0.80 -19.49 16.56
CA GLU A 160 0.25 -18.46 15.66
C GLU A 160 -0.52 -19.11 14.50
N THR A 161 0.02 -20.16 13.88
CA THR A 161 -0.69 -20.90 12.81
C THR A 161 -2.04 -21.41 13.28
N TYR A 162 -2.09 -22.07 14.46
CA TYR A 162 -3.35 -22.57 15.01
C TYR A 162 -4.36 -21.45 15.28
N LYS A 163 -3.92 -20.36 15.90
CA LYS A 163 -4.75 -19.18 16.14
C LYS A 163 -5.28 -18.56 14.88
N ASP A 164 -4.43 -18.40 13.86
CA ASP A 164 -4.81 -17.79 12.58
C ASP A 164 -5.93 -18.61 11.92
N PHE A 165 -5.86 -19.94 11.95
CA PHE A 165 -6.93 -20.79 11.44
C PHE A 165 -8.22 -20.67 12.25
N VAL A 166 -8.14 -20.68 13.57
CA VAL A 166 -9.32 -20.48 14.46
C VAL A 166 -9.95 -19.12 14.19
N ARG A 167 -9.15 -18.07 14.11
CA ARG A 167 -9.60 -16.71 13.81
C ARG A 167 -10.00 -16.52 12.34
N GLY A 168 -9.50 -17.37 11.45
CA GLY A 168 -9.92 -17.49 10.07
C GLY A 168 -11.27 -18.20 9.89
N GLY A 169 -11.85 -18.79 10.96
CA GLY A 169 -13.17 -19.41 10.94
C GLY A 169 -13.15 -20.93 10.82
N ALA A 170 -12.01 -21.60 11.01
CA ALA A 170 -11.88 -23.04 10.86
C ALA A 170 -12.80 -23.86 11.80
N ASN A 171 -13.22 -23.29 12.93
CA ASN A 171 -14.15 -23.89 13.89
C ASN A 171 -15.64 -23.61 13.60
N LEU A 172 -15.96 -22.83 12.58
CA LEU A 172 -17.34 -22.50 12.22
C LEU A 172 -18.00 -23.67 11.48
N ASP A 173 -19.34 -23.79 11.62
CA ASP A 173 -20.12 -24.68 10.78
C ASP A 173 -20.17 -24.23 9.31
N ALA A 174 -20.62 -25.10 8.41
CA ALA A 174 -20.59 -24.85 6.96
C ALA A 174 -21.40 -23.62 6.53
N GLU A 175 -22.53 -23.32 7.20
CA GLU A 175 -23.36 -22.14 6.89
C GLU A 175 -22.62 -20.85 7.31
N SER A 176 -22.07 -20.84 8.50
CA SER A 176 -21.26 -19.76 9.03
C SER A 176 -20.00 -19.52 8.19
N GLN A 177 -19.32 -20.58 7.75
CA GLN A 177 -18.17 -20.47 6.83
C GLN A 177 -18.56 -19.84 5.49
N LYS A 178 -19.71 -20.23 4.93
CA LYS A 178 -20.22 -19.60 3.70
C LYS A 178 -20.45 -18.10 3.90
N LYS A 179 -21.10 -17.72 5.00
CA LYS A 179 -21.32 -16.30 5.33
C LYS A 179 -20.01 -15.55 5.54
N LEU A 180 -19.02 -16.18 6.17
CA LEU A 180 -17.70 -15.58 6.37
C LEU A 180 -16.99 -15.29 5.03
N ARG A 181 -17.04 -16.21 4.06
CA ARG A 181 -16.49 -16.01 2.71
C ARG A 181 -17.13 -14.81 2.01
N GLU A 182 -18.46 -14.67 2.09
CA GLU A 182 -19.18 -13.53 1.52
C GLU A 182 -18.70 -12.21 2.16
N LEU A 183 -18.60 -12.17 3.51
CA LEU A 183 -18.13 -11.00 4.24
C LEU A 183 -16.65 -10.68 3.95
N ASN A 184 -15.78 -11.66 3.84
CA ASN A 184 -14.37 -11.45 3.51
C ASN A 184 -14.20 -10.83 2.10
N SER A 185 -14.93 -11.35 1.11
CA SER A 185 -14.95 -10.81 -0.25
C SER A 185 -15.49 -9.38 -0.27
N GLU A 186 -16.60 -9.11 0.41
CA GLU A 186 -17.19 -7.76 0.50
C GLU A 186 -16.23 -6.77 1.17
N ILE A 187 -15.65 -7.14 2.31
CA ILE A 187 -14.68 -6.30 3.05
C ILE A 187 -13.48 -5.97 2.18
N SER A 188 -12.91 -6.96 1.49
CA SER A 188 -11.75 -6.76 0.60
C SER A 188 -12.05 -5.76 -0.51
N MET A 189 -13.20 -5.89 -1.17
CA MET A 189 -13.62 -4.97 -2.23
C MET A 189 -13.91 -3.56 -1.71
N LEU A 190 -14.56 -3.44 -0.55
CA LEU A 190 -14.84 -2.14 0.05
C LEU A 190 -13.56 -1.42 0.49
N GLN A 191 -12.58 -2.12 1.05
CA GLN A 191 -11.28 -1.55 1.41
C GLN A 191 -10.52 -1.07 0.18
N LEU A 192 -10.49 -1.87 -0.90
CA LEU A 192 -9.88 -1.49 -2.16
C LEU A 192 -10.55 -0.24 -2.76
N THR A 193 -11.89 -0.23 -2.79
CA THR A 193 -12.67 0.91 -3.29
C THR A 193 -12.40 2.18 -2.49
N PHE A 194 -12.37 2.08 -1.15
CA PHE A 194 -12.07 3.22 -0.29
C PHE A 194 -10.70 3.83 -0.64
N GLY A 195 -9.66 2.99 -0.75
CA GLY A 195 -8.31 3.45 -1.05
C GLY A 195 -8.21 4.11 -2.43
N GLN A 196 -8.78 3.49 -3.46
CA GLN A 196 -8.77 4.03 -4.82
C GLN A 196 -9.56 5.34 -4.93
N ASN A 197 -10.72 5.46 -4.27
CA ASN A 197 -11.48 6.72 -4.26
C ASN A 197 -10.69 7.85 -3.60
N MET A 198 -10.05 7.58 -2.44
CA MET A 198 -9.20 8.56 -1.77
C MET A 198 -8.05 9.05 -2.65
N GLN A 199 -7.41 8.14 -3.37
CA GLN A 199 -6.31 8.47 -4.27
C GLN A 199 -6.78 9.28 -5.48
N LYS A 200 -7.85 8.83 -6.14
CA LYS A 200 -8.41 9.53 -7.32
C LYS A 200 -8.84 10.95 -6.98
N GLU A 201 -9.51 11.14 -5.84
CA GLU A 201 -9.92 12.48 -5.42
C GLU A 201 -8.73 13.36 -5.03
N THR A 202 -7.68 12.77 -4.43
CA THR A 202 -6.43 13.49 -4.16
C THR A 202 -5.78 13.98 -5.46
N ASN A 203 -5.78 13.12 -6.51
CA ASN A 203 -5.19 13.44 -7.81
C ASN A 203 -6.03 14.42 -8.64
N ALA A 204 -7.36 14.39 -8.48
CA ALA A 204 -8.28 15.24 -9.25
C ALA A 204 -8.32 16.68 -8.76
N PHE A 205 -7.95 16.96 -7.51
CA PHE A 205 -8.02 18.30 -6.95
C PHE A 205 -6.90 19.20 -7.47
N GLN A 206 -7.28 20.40 -7.89
CA GLN A 206 -6.36 21.45 -8.31
C GLN A 206 -6.77 22.79 -7.71
N LEU A 207 -5.88 23.42 -6.96
CA LEU A 207 -5.98 24.82 -6.59
C LEU A 207 -5.21 25.64 -7.60
N ILE A 208 -5.93 26.28 -8.55
CA ILE A 208 -5.34 27.10 -9.62
C ILE A 208 -5.19 28.52 -9.11
N VAL A 209 -3.95 29.02 -9.08
CA VAL A 209 -3.61 30.42 -8.77
C VAL A 209 -3.29 31.11 -10.09
N ASN A 210 -3.92 32.27 -10.33
CA ASN A 210 -3.82 33.01 -11.57
C ASN A 210 -3.00 34.30 -11.45
N LYS A 211 -2.73 34.77 -10.22
CA LYS A 211 -2.07 36.03 -9.95
C LYS A 211 -0.83 35.81 -9.10
N GLU A 212 0.27 36.46 -9.49
CA GLU A 212 1.53 36.38 -8.76
C GLU A 212 1.43 36.91 -7.32
N GLU A 213 0.60 37.94 -7.10
CA GLU A 213 0.34 38.50 -5.76
C GLU A 213 -0.20 37.48 -4.75
N ASP A 214 -0.93 36.46 -5.24
CA ASP A 214 -1.51 35.38 -4.42
C ASP A 214 -0.48 34.32 -3.98
N LEU A 215 0.76 34.41 -4.48
CA LEU A 215 1.88 33.53 -4.12
C LEU A 215 2.70 34.08 -2.94
N ALA A 216 2.31 35.24 -2.39
CA ALA A 216 3.02 35.87 -1.29
C ALA A 216 3.18 34.89 -0.10
N GLY A 217 4.36 34.89 0.49
CA GLY A 217 4.73 34.00 1.60
C GLY A 217 5.24 32.62 1.19
N LEU A 218 4.93 32.14 -0.02
CA LEU A 218 5.33 30.79 -0.47
C LEU A 218 6.82 30.69 -0.79
N PRO A 219 7.48 29.57 -0.44
CA PRO A 219 8.86 29.29 -0.83
C PRO A 219 9.04 29.17 -2.34
N GLN A 220 10.15 29.67 -2.87
CA GLN A 220 10.42 29.69 -4.33
C GLN A 220 10.39 28.30 -4.98
N ASN A 221 10.89 27.27 -4.29
CA ASN A 221 10.84 25.89 -4.79
C ASN A 221 9.41 25.35 -4.91
N LEU A 222 8.51 25.75 -4.01
CA LEU A 222 7.10 25.38 -4.07
C LEU A 222 6.40 26.08 -5.24
N ILE A 223 6.69 27.37 -5.45
CA ILE A 223 6.18 28.15 -6.59
C ILE A 223 6.66 27.54 -7.92
N ALA A 224 7.95 27.20 -8.03
CA ALA A 224 8.50 26.57 -9.22
C ALA A 224 7.85 25.20 -9.52
N SER A 225 7.66 24.36 -8.50
CA SER A 225 6.95 23.08 -8.66
C SER A 225 5.49 23.26 -9.09
N ALA A 226 4.79 24.25 -8.54
CA ALA A 226 3.42 24.56 -8.92
C ALA A 226 3.29 25.10 -10.34
N ALA A 227 4.28 25.86 -10.82
CA ALA A 227 4.36 26.33 -12.20
C ALA A 227 4.59 25.17 -13.18
N GLU A 228 5.47 24.21 -12.84
CA GLU A 228 5.69 23.03 -13.68
C GLU A 228 4.43 22.14 -13.74
N THR A 229 3.76 21.91 -12.61
CA THR A 229 2.46 21.21 -12.59
C THR A 229 1.41 21.91 -13.48
N ALA A 230 1.37 23.25 -13.48
CA ALA A 230 0.46 24.00 -14.33
C ALA A 230 0.81 23.87 -15.81
N LYS A 231 2.09 23.88 -16.16
CA LYS A 231 2.60 23.69 -17.52
C LYS A 231 2.26 22.28 -18.05
N GLU A 232 2.47 21.25 -17.25
CA GLU A 232 2.08 19.86 -17.56
C GLU A 232 0.56 19.72 -17.81
N ALA A 233 -0.25 20.51 -17.10
CA ALA A 233 -1.70 20.61 -17.29
C ALA A 233 -2.13 21.53 -18.46
N GLY A 234 -1.19 22.08 -19.26
CA GLY A 234 -1.48 23.00 -20.35
C GLY A 234 -1.92 24.41 -19.90
N MET A 235 -1.60 24.80 -18.68
CA MET A 235 -1.96 26.10 -18.06
C MET A 235 -0.72 26.96 -17.81
N GLU A 236 0.14 27.14 -18.81
CA GLU A 236 1.34 27.95 -18.70
C GLU A 236 1.04 29.39 -18.23
N GLY A 237 1.87 29.92 -17.35
CA GLY A 237 1.66 31.23 -16.72
C GLY A 237 0.74 31.23 -15.49
N LYS A 238 0.31 30.05 -15.03
CA LYS A 238 -0.43 29.84 -13.78
C LYS A 238 0.35 28.93 -12.84
N TRP A 239 -0.21 28.69 -11.66
CA TRP A 239 0.34 27.80 -10.65
C TRP A 239 -0.75 26.84 -10.15
N ILE A 240 -0.45 25.54 -10.11
CA ILE A 240 -1.36 24.52 -9.61
C ILE A 240 -0.77 23.90 -8.34
N PHE A 241 -1.52 24.04 -7.23
CA PHE A 241 -1.25 23.35 -5.97
C PHE A 241 -2.20 22.18 -5.81
N THR A 242 -1.68 21.05 -5.34
CA THR A 242 -2.40 19.79 -5.22
C THR A 242 -2.58 19.39 -3.75
N LEU A 243 -3.35 18.31 -3.50
CA LEU A 243 -3.52 17.76 -2.14
C LEU A 243 -2.40 16.80 -1.71
N HIS A 244 -1.37 16.59 -2.53
CA HIS A 244 -0.21 15.82 -2.13
C HIS A 244 0.57 16.56 -1.03
N ASN A 245 1.05 15.80 -0.03
CA ASN A 245 1.71 16.40 1.14
C ASN A 245 2.83 17.41 0.82
N PRO A 246 3.70 17.19 -0.18
CA PRO A 246 4.73 18.18 -0.54
C PRO A 246 4.17 19.51 -1.07
N SER A 247 2.91 19.55 -1.52
CA SER A 247 2.23 20.74 -2.00
C SER A 247 1.33 21.37 -0.93
N VAL A 248 0.37 20.60 -0.37
CA VAL A 248 -0.64 21.13 0.56
C VAL A 248 -0.05 21.58 1.88
N MET A 249 0.91 20.85 2.45
CA MET A 249 1.43 21.17 3.80
C MET A 249 2.23 22.46 3.82
N PRO A 250 3.22 22.69 2.92
CA PRO A 250 3.91 23.98 2.89
C PRO A 250 3.01 25.12 2.39
N PHE A 251 1.99 24.85 1.54
CA PHE A 251 1.01 25.87 1.18
C PHE A 251 0.26 26.37 2.42
N LEU A 252 -0.25 25.48 3.26
CA LEU A 252 -0.95 25.84 4.51
C LEU A 252 -0.03 26.51 5.53
N GLN A 253 1.27 26.24 5.49
CA GLN A 253 2.26 26.82 6.41
C GLN A 253 2.69 28.22 6.00
N TYR A 254 2.82 28.51 4.70
CA TYR A 254 3.50 29.70 4.22
C TYR A 254 2.64 30.68 3.42
N ALA A 255 1.56 30.25 2.75
CA ALA A 255 0.75 31.13 1.92
C ALA A 255 0.13 32.26 2.74
N ASP A 256 0.38 33.53 2.35
CA ASP A 256 -0.22 34.69 3.03
C ASP A 256 -1.73 34.79 2.74
N ASN A 257 -2.19 34.37 1.55
CA ASN A 257 -3.60 34.41 1.16
C ASN A 257 -4.43 33.42 1.95
N ARG A 258 -5.21 33.92 2.93
CA ARG A 258 -6.07 33.14 3.83
C ARG A 258 -7.16 32.36 3.10
N ASP A 259 -7.78 32.97 2.08
CA ASP A 259 -8.90 32.36 1.34
C ASP A 259 -8.40 31.16 0.51
N LEU A 260 -7.18 31.23 0.00
CA LEU A 260 -6.56 30.09 -0.69
C LEU A 260 -6.13 28.98 0.28
N ARG A 261 -5.67 29.34 1.53
CA ARG A 261 -5.45 28.34 2.58
C ARG A 261 -6.74 27.61 2.93
N GLU A 262 -7.87 28.36 3.09
CA GLU A 262 -9.17 27.76 3.34
C GLU A 262 -9.59 26.79 2.24
N LYS A 263 -9.45 27.19 0.97
CA LYS A 263 -9.83 26.36 -0.19
C LYS A 263 -9.05 25.03 -0.21
N ILE A 264 -7.72 25.10 -0.11
CA ILE A 264 -6.90 23.88 -0.16
C ILE A 264 -7.09 23.00 1.09
N PHE A 265 -7.28 23.61 2.27
CA PHE A 265 -7.59 22.90 3.50
C PHE A 265 -8.90 22.13 3.39
N LYS A 266 -9.97 22.80 2.94
CA LYS A 266 -11.28 22.16 2.71
C LYS A 266 -11.18 21.05 1.66
N GLY A 267 -10.44 21.26 0.59
CA GLY A 267 -10.14 20.19 -0.37
C GLY A 267 -9.48 18.99 0.28
N TYR A 268 -8.50 19.23 1.16
CA TYR A 268 -7.74 18.17 1.83
C TYR A 268 -8.59 17.36 2.84
N ILE A 269 -9.35 18.02 3.70
CA ILE A 269 -10.14 17.33 4.75
C ILE A 269 -11.44 16.68 4.24
N ASN A 270 -11.94 17.13 3.08
CA ASN A 270 -13.18 16.60 2.50
C ASN A 270 -12.95 15.51 1.44
N ARG A 271 -11.74 15.00 1.29
CA ARG A 271 -11.48 13.89 0.37
C ARG A 271 -12.35 12.68 0.75
N GLY A 272 -13.02 12.11 -0.23
CA GLY A 272 -13.99 11.02 -0.04
C GLY A 272 -15.33 11.46 0.59
N ASN A 273 -15.62 12.78 0.63
CA ASN A 273 -16.83 13.34 1.27
C ASN A 273 -17.49 14.46 0.43
N ASN A 274 -17.31 14.47 -0.88
CA ASN A 274 -17.77 15.54 -1.74
C ASN A 274 -19.07 15.22 -2.51
N GLY A 275 -19.69 14.06 -2.30
CA GLY A 275 -20.92 13.66 -2.99
C GLY A 275 -20.71 13.37 -4.49
N ASN A 276 -19.47 13.18 -4.93
CA ASN A 276 -19.08 12.83 -6.27
C ASN A 276 -18.85 11.31 -6.43
N GLU A 277 -18.35 10.88 -7.57
CA GLU A 277 -18.05 9.46 -7.86
C GLU A 277 -17.01 8.82 -6.93
N TYR A 278 -16.22 9.63 -6.21
CA TYR A 278 -15.20 9.19 -5.26
C TYR A 278 -15.67 9.26 -3.79
N ASP A 279 -16.96 9.53 -3.57
CA ASP A 279 -17.51 9.63 -2.21
C ASP A 279 -17.46 8.30 -1.46
N ASN A 280 -16.84 8.30 -0.29
CA ASN A 280 -16.64 7.12 0.53
C ASN A 280 -17.65 6.91 1.67
N LYS A 281 -18.64 7.81 1.87
CA LYS A 281 -19.59 7.69 2.97
C LYS A 281 -20.32 6.35 2.97
N GLU A 282 -20.83 5.95 1.82
CA GLU A 282 -21.54 4.68 1.69
C GLU A 282 -20.61 3.47 1.77
N VAL A 283 -19.39 3.61 1.23
CA VAL A 283 -18.33 2.57 1.34
C VAL A 283 -17.98 2.33 2.81
N VAL A 284 -17.79 3.39 3.60
CA VAL A 284 -17.49 3.30 5.04
C VAL A 284 -18.66 2.66 5.79
N ARG A 285 -19.91 3.08 5.50
CA ARG A 285 -21.10 2.50 6.13
C ARG A 285 -21.20 1.00 5.91
N LYS A 286 -21.01 0.55 4.66
CA LYS A 286 -21.02 -0.88 4.32
C LYS A 286 -19.86 -1.64 4.96
N LEU A 287 -18.66 -1.06 4.93
CA LEU A 287 -17.47 -1.67 5.53
C LEU A 287 -17.61 -1.87 7.03
N LEU A 288 -18.14 -0.87 7.75
CA LEU A 288 -18.38 -0.98 9.21
C LEU A 288 -19.43 -2.05 9.51
N LYS A 289 -20.50 -2.11 8.72
CA LYS A 289 -21.53 -3.16 8.85
C LYS A 289 -20.95 -4.54 8.64
N ALA A 290 -20.26 -4.78 7.53
CA ALA A 290 -19.64 -6.08 7.22
C ALA A 290 -18.62 -6.52 8.27
N ARG A 291 -17.81 -5.59 8.79
CA ARG A 291 -16.87 -5.86 9.88
C ARG A 291 -17.58 -6.25 11.18
N LEU A 292 -18.70 -5.57 11.52
CA LEU A 292 -19.50 -5.92 12.70
C LEU A 292 -20.12 -7.30 12.54
N GLU A 293 -20.69 -7.61 11.37
CA GLU A 293 -21.27 -8.94 11.09
C GLU A 293 -20.20 -10.04 11.17
N LYS A 294 -19.00 -9.80 10.60
CA LYS A 294 -17.87 -10.72 10.73
C LYS A 294 -17.48 -10.93 12.19
N ALA A 295 -17.35 -9.86 12.99
CA ALA A 295 -16.99 -9.98 14.40
C ALA A 295 -18.02 -10.80 15.18
N LYS A 296 -19.31 -10.56 14.97
CA LYS A 296 -20.39 -11.31 15.61
C LYS A 296 -20.39 -12.79 15.19
N LEU A 297 -20.18 -13.06 13.92
CA LEU A 297 -20.06 -14.43 13.40
C LEU A 297 -18.90 -15.18 14.07
N MET A 298 -17.82 -14.47 14.37
CA MET A 298 -16.63 -15.01 15.07
C MET A 298 -16.79 -15.03 16.61
N GLY A 299 -17.97 -14.66 17.15
CA GLY A 299 -18.26 -14.71 18.59
C GLY A 299 -17.84 -13.48 19.38
N TYR A 300 -17.50 -12.37 18.72
CA TYR A 300 -17.10 -11.12 19.38
C TYR A 300 -18.25 -10.11 19.40
N GLU A 301 -18.31 -9.31 20.45
CA GLU A 301 -19.33 -8.26 20.60
C GLU A 301 -19.23 -7.20 19.48
N ASN A 302 -18.02 -6.82 19.13
CA ASN A 302 -17.74 -5.80 18.13
C ASN A 302 -16.41 -6.05 17.43
N TYR A 303 -16.17 -5.34 16.32
CA TYR A 303 -14.96 -5.49 15.52
C TYR A 303 -13.67 -5.06 16.25
N ALA A 304 -13.76 -4.08 17.15
CA ALA A 304 -12.60 -3.63 17.93
C ALA A 304 -12.10 -4.74 18.85
N SER A 305 -12.99 -5.44 19.55
CA SER A 305 -12.66 -6.61 20.39
C SER A 305 -12.01 -7.70 19.55
N PHE A 306 -12.58 -8.05 18.40
CA PHE A 306 -11.98 -9.01 17.46
C PHE A 306 -10.58 -8.58 17.00
N ALA A 307 -10.42 -7.34 16.58
CA ALA A 307 -9.15 -6.86 16.02
C ALA A 307 -8.04 -6.70 17.07
N LEU A 308 -8.40 -6.32 18.30
CA LEU A 308 -7.45 -6.05 19.38
C LEU A 308 -6.92 -7.29 20.08
N GLU A 309 -7.60 -8.43 20.00
CA GLU A 309 -7.18 -9.67 20.66
C GLU A 309 -5.72 -10.03 20.37
N GLU A 310 -5.27 -9.85 19.12
CA GLU A 310 -3.89 -10.13 18.68
C GLU A 310 -3.01 -8.86 18.65
N ARG A 311 -3.47 -7.76 19.27
CA ARG A 311 -2.69 -6.52 19.39
C ARG A 311 -2.16 -6.36 20.82
N MET A 312 -1.16 -5.48 20.99
CA MET A 312 -0.54 -5.21 22.31
C MET A 312 -1.59 -4.80 23.36
N ALA A 313 -2.57 -4.00 23.00
CA ALA A 313 -3.61 -3.51 23.91
C ALA A 313 -4.62 -4.58 24.35
N LYS A 314 -4.82 -5.64 23.57
CA LYS A 314 -5.74 -6.76 23.81
C LYS A 314 -7.23 -6.39 23.86
N THR A 315 -7.60 -5.28 24.45
CA THR A 315 -8.99 -4.89 24.68
C THR A 315 -9.24 -3.42 24.32
N PRO A 316 -10.49 -3.04 23.94
CA PRO A 316 -10.86 -1.64 23.74
C PRO A 316 -10.61 -0.78 24.99
N ASP A 317 -10.90 -1.30 26.20
CA ASP A 317 -10.70 -0.57 27.45
C ASP A 317 -9.22 -0.20 27.68
N ALA A 318 -8.28 -1.09 27.33
CA ALA A 318 -6.86 -0.78 27.44
C ALA A 318 -6.46 0.36 26.45
N VAL A 319 -7.07 0.41 25.27
CA VAL A 319 -6.88 1.51 24.32
C VAL A 319 -7.41 2.82 24.88
N TYR A 320 -8.66 2.83 25.38
CA TYR A 320 -9.24 4.04 25.96
C TYR A 320 -8.46 4.53 27.18
N LYS A 321 -8.02 3.62 28.05
CA LYS A 321 -7.16 3.98 29.19
C LYS A 321 -5.90 4.70 28.77
N LEU A 322 -5.21 4.24 27.70
CA LEU A 322 -4.06 4.93 27.16
C LEU A 322 -4.40 6.29 26.57
N LEU A 323 -5.50 6.35 25.78
CA LEU A 323 -5.96 7.58 25.15
C LEU A 323 -6.32 8.65 26.19
N ASP A 324 -7.02 8.27 27.26
CA ASP A 324 -7.43 9.21 28.33
C ASP A 324 -6.22 9.76 29.09
N GLN A 325 -5.16 8.95 29.31
CA GLN A 325 -3.90 9.42 29.92
C GLN A 325 -3.22 10.49 29.08
N ILE A 326 -3.35 10.41 27.75
CA ILE A 326 -2.71 11.35 26.80
C ILE A 326 -3.63 12.54 26.55
N TRP A 327 -4.95 12.31 26.42
CA TRP A 327 -5.92 13.32 26.00
C TRP A 327 -5.97 14.54 26.91
N THR A 328 -6.08 14.32 28.21
CA THR A 328 -6.24 15.42 29.19
C THR A 328 -5.06 16.43 29.16
N PRO A 329 -3.79 16.01 29.26
CA PRO A 329 -2.66 16.94 29.15
C PRO A 329 -2.52 17.53 27.74
N THR A 330 -2.79 16.76 26.69
CA THR A 330 -2.75 17.25 25.31
C THR A 330 -3.77 18.34 25.04
N LEU A 331 -5.00 18.19 25.54
CA LEU A 331 -6.04 19.21 25.38
C LEU A 331 -5.68 20.53 26.07
N SER A 332 -5.05 20.48 27.25
CA SER A 332 -4.54 21.67 27.92
C SER A 332 -3.47 22.35 27.07
N LYS A 333 -2.52 21.57 26.54
CA LYS A 333 -1.45 22.10 25.69
C LYS A 333 -1.99 22.71 24.39
N ALA A 334 -2.95 22.06 23.74
CA ALA A 334 -3.58 22.58 22.53
C ALA A 334 -4.30 23.92 22.77
N LYS A 335 -4.90 24.11 23.96
CA LYS A 335 -5.49 25.42 24.34
C LYS A 335 -4.46 26.52 24.52
N GLU A 336 -3.29 26.21 25.10
CA GLU A 336 -2.16 27.14 25.19
C GLU A 336 -1.64 27.52 23.80
N GLU A 337 -1.44 26.55 22.95
CA GLU A 337 -1.00 26.78 21.57
C GLU A 337 -1.99 27.60 20.75
N LEU A 338 -3.31 27.35 20.93
CA LEU A 338 -4.35 28.18 20.33
C LEU A 338 -4.31 29.63 20.81
N ALA A 339 -4.00 29.85 22.11
CA ALA A 339 -3.82 31.21 22.65
C ALA A 339 -2.62 31.91 21.99
N ASP A 340 -1.49 31.21 21.81
CA ASP A 340 -0.33 31.73 21.08
C ASP A 340 -0.66 32.09 19.63
N ILE A 341 -1.37 31.20 18.91
CA ILE A 341 -1.85 31.44 17.54
C ILE A 341 -2.73 32.68 17.48
N ASN A 342 -3.71 32.82 18.38
CA ASN A 342 -4.57 33.99 18.42
C ASN A 342 -3.80 35.29 18.78
N ALA A 343 -2.72 35.20 19.55
CA ALA A 343 -1.85 36.33 19.81
C ALA A 343 -1.10 36.79 18.55
N GLU A 344 -0.60 35.86 17.75
CA GLU A 344 0.04 36.18 16.45
C GLU A 344 -0.96 36.78 15.45
N ILE A 345 -2.21 36.26 15.39
CA ILE A 345 -3.29 36.85 14.57
C ILE A 345 -3.52 38.32 14.93
N LYS A 346 -3.54 38.65 16.24
CA LYS A 346 -3.71 40.03 16.72
C LYS A 346 -2.50 40.92 16.37
N LYS A 347 -1.27 40.41 16.46
CA LYS A 347 -0.06 41.11 16.03
C LYS A 347 -0.09 41.48 14.56
N ASP A 348 -0.66 40.62 13.71
CA ASP A 348 -0.90 40.90 12.28
C ASP A 348 -2.04 41.91 12.04
N GLY A 349 -2.64 42.49 13.10
CA GLY A 349 -3.75 43.44 12.99
C GLY A 349 -5.06 42.81 12.56
N LYS A 350 -5.20 41.49 12.69
CA LYS A 350 -6.40 40.75 12.33
C LYS A 350 -7.31 40.52 13.54
N THR A 351 -8.63 40.36 13.27
CA THR A 351 -9.66 40.24 14.33
C THR A 351 -10.44 38.92 14.29
N PHE A 352 -10.11 38.00 13.35
CA PHE A 352 -10.77 36.69 13.28
C PHE A 352 -10.24 35.73 14.33
N THR A 353 -11.04 34.73 14.68
CA THR A 353 -10.60 33.57 15.47
C THR A 353 -9.93 32.56 14.54
N ALA A 354 -8.89 31.89 15.04
CA ALA A 354 -8.17 30.85 14.28
C ALA A 354 -9.12 29.70 13.88
N GLU A 355 -9.06 29.35 12.62
CA GLU A 355 -9.71 28.19 12.04
C GLU A 355 -8.66 27.11 11.65
N GLY A 356 -9.09 25.93 11.23
CA GLY A 356 -8.17 24.84 10.88
C GLY A 356 -7.12 25.19 9.82
N TRP A 357 -7.49 26.04 8.86
CA TRP A 357 -6.57 26.53 7.80
C TRP A 357 -5.61 27.62 8.25
N ASP A 358 -5.80 28.19 9.44
CA ASP A 358 -4.91 29.18 10.03
C ASP A 358 -3.84 28.57 10.92
N TRP A 359 -4.08 27.33 11.42
CA TRP A 359 -3.26 26.70 12.43
C TRP A 359 -1.79 26.59 12.03
N ARG A 360 -1.50 25.98 10.87
CA ARG A 360 -0.12 25.78 10.43
C ARG A 360 0.61 27.08 10.17
N TYR A 361 -0.07 28.04 9.58
CA TYR A 361 0.47 29.37 9.25
C TYR A 361 0.87 30.15 10.49
N TYR A 362 0.01 30.26 11.47
CA TYR A 362 0.28 31.01 12.68
C TYR A 362 1.10 30.22 13.71
N ALA A 363 1.05 28.90 13.72
CA ALA A 363 1.93 28.06 14.53
C ALA A 363 3.40 28.20 14.11
N ASP A 364 3.68 28.31 12.80
CA ASP A 364 5.02 28.57 12.28
C ASP A 364 5.56 29.92 12.76
N ARG A 365 4.73 30.95 12.70
CA ARG A 365 5.07 32.31 13.19
C ARG A 365 5.29 32.34 14.70
N ALA A 366 4.44 31.68 15.49
CA ALA A 366 4.62 31.54 16.93
C ALA A 366 5.91 30.77 17.27
N LYS A 367 6.22 29.71 16.55
CA LYS A 367 7.48 28.95 16.66
C LYS A 367 8.68 29.83 16.37
N LYS A 368 8.65 30.60 15.27
CA LYS A 368 9.72 31.54 14.93
C LYS A 368 9.90 32.63 15.99
N ALA A 369 8.80 33.17 16.49
CA ALA A 369 8.85 34.19 17.55
C ALA A 369 9.40 33.65 18.88
N LYS A 370 9.13 32.39 19.24
CA LYS A 370 9.58 31.76 20.50
C LYS A 370 11.02 31.25 20.45
N PHE A 371 11.44 30.69 19.32
CA PHE A 371 12.68 29.92 19.22
C PHE A 371 13.70 30.50 18.26
N ASP A 372 13.36 31.60 17.55
CA ASP A 372 14.18 32.20 16.48
C ASP A 372 14.67 31.16 15.45
N LEU A 373 13.80 30.17 15.20
CA LEU A 373 14.09 29.04 14.31
C LEU A 373 13.37 29.23 12.97
N ASP A 374 14.15 29.33 11.92
CA ASP A 374 13.68 29.26 10.54
C ASP A 374 14.11 27.94 9.89
N GLU A 375 13.15 27.10 9.54
CA GLU A 375 13.41 25.79 8.91
C GLU A 375 14.21 25.90 7.61
N ASN A 376 14.10 27.02 6.88
CA ASN A 376 14.88 27.26 5.67
C ASN A 376 16.38 27.39 5.95
N GLN A 377 16.79 27.80 7.16
CA GLN A 377 18.20 27.83 7.57
C GLN A 377 18.75 26.43 7.87
N VAL A 378 17.89 25.50 8.32
CA VAL A 378 18.27 24.12 8.63
C VAL A 378 18.31 23.24 7.38
N ARG A 379 17.44 23.51 6.41
CA ARG A 379 17.25 22.70 5.19
C ARG A 379 18.54 22.40 4.41
N PRO A 380 19.51 23.33 4.22
CA PRO A 380 20.75 23.04 3.49
C PRO A 380 21.63 21.98 4.15
N TYR A 381 21.49 21.76 5.48
CA TYR A 381 22.22 20.71 6.20
C TYR A 381 21.61 19.32 6.00
N LEU A 382 20.34 19.24 5.62
CA LEU A 382 19.58 18.00 5.46
C LEU A 382 19.53 17.51 4.00
N LYS A 383 20.61 17.72 3.24
CA LYS A 383 20.76 17.09 1.93
C LYS A 383 20.81 15.57 2.09
N LEU A 384 20.25 14.84 1.12
CA LEU A 384 20.16 13.38 1.16
C LEU A 384 21.51 12.73 1.45
N GLU A 385 22.56 13.20 0.80
CA GLU A 385 23.93 12.69 0.98
C GLU A 385 24.42 12.89 2.42
N ASN A 386 24.20 14.09 2.98
CA ASN A 386 24.60 14.39 4.35
C ASN A 386 23.84 13.53 5.37
N VAL A 387 22.53 13.35 5.15
CA VAL A 387 21.69 12.52 6.02
C VAL A 387 22.13 11.05 5.96
N ARG A 388 22.36 10.52 4.77
CA ARG A 388 22.86 9.15 4.56
C ARG A 388 24.20 8.94 5.28
N ASP A 389 25.14 9.84 5.07
CA ASP A 389 26.48 9.75 5.68
C ASP A 389 26.39 9.88 7.20
N GLY A 390 25.47 10.73 7.71
CA GLY A 390 25.17 10.84 9.13
C GLY A 390 24.59 9.55 9.71
N VAL A 391 23.66 8.90 9.01
CA VAL A 391 23.10 7.58 9.41
C VAL A 391 24.21 6.53 9.46
N PHE A 392 25.07 6.48 8.44
CA PHE A 392 26.19 5.53 8.41
C PHE A 392 27.18 5.78 9.56
N TYR A 393 27.47 7.06 9.85
CA TYR A 393 28.33 7.43 10.98
C TYR A 393 27.73 6.97 12.32
N VAL A 394 26.45 7.24 12.56
CA VAL A 394 25.77 6.84 13.81
C VAL A 394 25.72 5.33 13.94
N ALA A 395 25.34 4.60 12.89
CA ALA A 395 25.30 3.15 12.90
C ALA A 395 26.69 2.53 13.16
N ASN A 396 27.74 3.11 12.56
CA ASN A 396 29.12 2.68 12.84
C ASN A 396 29.50 2.91 14.30
N LYS A 397 29.18 4.09 14.87
CA LYS A 397 29.51 4.43 16.27
C LYS A 397 28.76 3.55 17.28
N LEU A 398 27.50 3.23 17.03
CA LEU A 398 26.67 2.45 17.94
C LEU A 398 26.90 0.93 17.82
N TYR A 399 27.11 0.44 16.61
CA TYR A 399 27.05 -0.98 16.31
C TYR A 399 28.29 -1.53 15.60
N GLY A 400 29.26 -0.68 15.24
CA GLY A 400 30.45 -1.09 14.45
C GLY A 400 30.15 -1.48 13.02
N ILE A 401 28.94 -1.18 12.51
CA ILE A 401 28.50 -1.53 11.15
C ILE A 401 29.18 -0.62 10.14
N THR A 402 29.65 -1.21 9.03
CA THR A 402 30.22 -0.48 7.89
C THR A 402 29.33 -0.63 6.67
N PHE A 403 29.35 0.37 5.79
CA PHE A 403 28.51 0.44 4.60
C PHE A 403 29.37 0.54 3.35
N THR A 404 29.11 -0.30 2.36
CA THR A 404 29.77 -0.25 1.05
C THR A 404 28.71 0.01 -0.02
N GLN A 405 28.95 1.01 -0.85
CA GLN A 405 28.04 1.29 -1.98
C GLN A 405 28.14 0.16 -3.01
N LEU A 406 26.99 -0.44 -3.36
CA LEU A 406 26.87 -1.41 -4.43
C LEU A 406 26.32 -0.73 -5.69
N GLU A 407 26.78 -1.18 -6.86
CA GLU A 407 26.30 -0.61 -8.14
C GLU A 407 24.93 -1.14 -8.58
N ILE A 408 24.45 -2.18 -7.94
CA ILE A 408 23.24 -2.95 -8.27
C ILE A 408 21.97 -2.12 -8.27
N GLY A 409 21.86 -1.13 -7.39
CA GLY A 409 20.66 -0.29 -7.28
C GLY A 409 20.53 0.80 -8.35
N ARG A 410 21.54 1.02 -9.18
CA ARG A 410 21.53 2.13 -10.15
C ARG A 410 20.55 1.94 -11.31
N ALA A 411 20.29 0.72 -11.73
CA ALA A 411 19.35 0.45 -12.82
C ALA A 411 17.90 0.73 -12.43
N SER A 412 17.48 0.35 -11.22
CA SER A 412 16.10 0.54 -10.74
C SER A 412 15.80 1.97 -10.27
N CYS A 413 16.82 2.77 -9.89
CA CYS A 413 16.63 4.14 -9.44
C CYS A 413 16.71 5.20 -10.55
N ARG A 414 17.37 4.90 -11.70
CA ARG A 414 17.54 5.88 -12.78
C ARG A 414 16.33 6.05 -13.69
N GLU A 415 15.43 5.09 -13.76
CA GLU A 415 14.22 5.19 -14.59
C GLU A 415 13.02 5.84 -13.88
N ARG A 416 13.18 6.33 -12.65
CA ARG A 416 12.10 6.87 -11.83
C ARG A 416 12.33 8.28 -11.27
N VAL A 417 13.30 9.00 -11.80
CA VAL A 417 13.52 10.42 -11.44
C VAL A 417 13.24 11.29 -12.63
#